data_e00758210ac46a793db057c469cb8434
#
_entry.id   e00758210ac46a793db057c469cb8434
#
_cell.length_a   1.000
_cell.length_b   1.000
_cell.length_c   1.000
_cell.angle_alpha   90.00
_cell.angle_beta   90.00
_cell.angle_gamma   90.00
#
_symmetry.space_group_name_H-M   'P 1'
#
loop_
_entity.id
_entity.type
_entity.pdbx_description
1 polymer ?
#
loop_
_entity_poly.entity_id
_entity_poly.type
_entity_poly.pdbx_seq_one_letter_code
_entity_poly.pdbx_strand_id
1 'polypeptide(L)'
;IVQDGISFDKKEIAKNLTLFLYPDDSDEDGRKLRIYQQYFMVSNGAQLILKECEARGCNLYDLPDYAVIQINDTHPTMIIPELIRLLIARGLSVDDAIDVVSRTCAYTNHTILAEALEKWPLHYLQEIVPQLVPIIEILDDKVRRKYADESVAVIDRNDVVHMAHIDIHYGFSVNGVAALHTEILKETELHNFYQLYPEKFNNKTNGITFRRWLLHCNPMLADQIT
;
A
#
# COMPACT_ATOMS: atom_id res chain seq x y z
N ILE A 1 20.36 7.88 17.54
CA ILE A 1 20.40 7.93 16.07
C ILE A 1 20.54 9.38 15.63
N VAL A 2 21.30 9.61 14.58
CA VAL A 2 21.43 10.92 13.93
C VAL A 2 21.04 10.76 12.48
N GLN A 3 20.02 11.47 12.06
CA GLN A 3 19.57 11.52 10.67
C GLN A 3 19.49 13.01 10.26
N ASP A 4 20.11 13.36 9.14
CA ASP A 4 20.19 14.75 8.66
C ASP A 4 20.73 15.75 9.72
N GLY A 5 21.66 15.28 10.58
CA GLY A 5 22.23 16.08 11.66
C GLY A 5 21.36 16.26 12.90
N ILE A 6 20.18 15.63 12.95
CA ILE A 6 19.26 15.68 14.08
C ILE A 6 19.33 14.34 14.84
N SER A 7 19.59 14.41 16.14
CA SER A 7 19.52 13.24 17.04
C SER A 7 18.10 13.06 17.56
N PHE A 8 17.58 11.82 17.49
CA PHE A 8 16.25 11.48 18.03
C PHE A 8 16.20 10.05 18.57
N ASP A 9 15.29 9.82 19.50
CA ASP A 9 14.98 8.48 20.02
C ASP A 9 13.78 7.90 19.26
N LYS A 10 13.98 6.77 18.57
CA LYS A 10 12.93 6.09 17.80
C LYS A 10 11.72 5.67 18.65
N LYS A 11 11.91 5.50 19.94
CA LYS A 11 10.84 5.12 20.90
C LYS A 11 9.89 6.27 21.23
N GLU A 12 10.29 7.53 21.00
CA GLU A 12 9.42 8.68 21.16
C GLU A 12 8.44 8.81 19.99
N ILE A 13 7.49 7.87 19.85
CA ILE A 13 6.61 7.76 18.68
C ILE A 13 5.90 9.08 18.37
N ALA A 14 5.24 9.70 19.36
CA ALA A 14 4.47 10.92 19.13
C ALA A 14 5.30 12.07 18.55
N LYS A 15 6.59 12.17 18.93
CA LYS A 15 7.51 13.19 18.45
C LYS A 15 8.04 12.86 17.03
N ASN A 16 8.31 11.57 16.78
CA ASN A 16 8.98 11.13 15.56
C ASN A 16 8.01 10.78 14.44
N LEU A 17 6.70 10.74 14.70
CA LEU A 17 5.69 10.29 13.75
C LEU A 17 5.71 11.04 12.41
N THR A 18 6.05 12.33 12.44
CA THR A 18 6.13 13.19 11.25
C THR A 18 7.49 13.85 11.05
N LEU A 19 8.49 13.50 11.87
CA LEU A 19 9.79 14.17 11.83
C LEU A 19 10.59 13.78 10.59
N PHE A 20 10.64 12.48 10.26
CA PHE A 20 11.30 11.93 9.06
C PHE A 20 10.38 10.95 8.36
N LEU A 21 10.29 11.01 7.03
CA LEU A 21 9.43 10.13 6.23
C LEU A 21 9.94 8.68 6.21
N TYR A 22 11.25 8.48 6.11
CA TYR A 22 11.87 7.15 6.12
C TYR A 22 12.91 7.10 7.25
N PRO A 23 12.49 6.73 8.48
CA PRO A 23 13.44 6.55 9.57
C PRO A 23 14.34 5.35 9.30
N ASP A 24 15.53 5.35 9.90
CA ASP A 24 16.39 4.17 9.91
C ASP A 24 15.64 2.97 10.54
N ASP A 25 15.47 1.89 9.78
CA ASP A 25 14.75 0.67 10.13
C ASP A 25 15.66 -0.55 10.28
N SER A 26 16.95 -0.31 10.50
CA SER A 26 17.94 -1.38 10.73
C SER A 26 17.67 -2.19 12.00
N ASP A 27 16.97 -1.60 12.96
CA ASP A 27 16.56 -2.22 14.21
C ASP A 27 15.03 -2.37 14.35
N GLU A 28 14.59 -3.04 15.42
CA GLU A 28 13.17 -3.29 15.66
C GLU A 28 12.37 -2.00 15.93
N ASP A 29 12.94 -1.08 16.72
CA ASP A 29 12.29 0.18 17.04
C ASP A 29 12.04 1.03 15.76
N GLY A 30 12.99 1.05 14.86
CA GLY A 30 12.85 1.72 13.57
C GLY A 30 11.81 1.08 12.66
N ARG A 31 11.75 -0.26 12.60
CA ARG A 31 10.71 -0.97 11.86
C ARG A 31 9.32 -0.71 12.42
N LYS A 32 9.18 -0.72 13.74
CA LYS A 32 7.93 -0.36 14.41
C LYS A 32 7.52 1.09 14.15
N LEU A 33 8.47 2.02 14.22
CA LEU A 33 8.21 3.44 13.89
C LEU A 33 7.68 3.61 12.46
N ARG A 34 8.21 2.86 11.49
CA ARG A 34 7.68 2.86 10.11
C ARG A 34 6.22 2.42 10.05
N ILE A 35 5.85 1.36 10.76
CA ILE A 35 4.45 0.90 10.80
C ILE A 35 3.55 1.99 11.40
N TYR A 36 3.97 2.65 12.49
CA TYR A 36 3.23 3.78 13.08
C TYR A 36 3.04 4.92 12.08
N GLN A 37 4.09 5.31 11.34
CA GLN A 37 4.02 6.37 10.34
C GLN A 37 3.09 6.03 9.19
N GLN A 38 3.21 4.81 8.65
CA GLN A 38 2.36 4.33 7.58
C GLN A 38 0.89 4.32 8.01
N TYR A 39 0.60 3.75 9.17
CA TYR A 39 -0.77 3.71 9.68
C TYR A 39 -1.33 5.11 9.97
N PHE A 40 -0.54 5.99 10.56
CA PHE A 40 -0.96 7.37 10.79
C PHE A 40 -1.40 8.06 9.51
N MET A 41 -0.62 7.94 8.43
CA MET A 41 -0.97 8.56 7.16
C MET A 41 -2.19 7.92 6.52
N VAL A 42 -2.26 6.60 6.43
CA VAL A 42 -3.38 5.93 5.74
C VAL A 42 -4.69 6.07 6.51
N SER A 43 -4.67 6.01 7.84
CA SER A 43 -5.89 6.16 8.64
C SER A 43 -6.46 7.57 8.52
N ASN A 44 -5.61 8.60 8.55
CA ASN A 44 -6.06 9.98 8.32
C ASN A 44 -6.61 10.17 6.90
N GLY A 45 -5.92 9.61 5.89
CA GLY A 45 -6.38 9.66 4.51
C GLY A 45 -7.72 8.96 4.30
N ALA A 46 -7.88 7.76 4.82
CA ALA A 46 -9.14 7.00 4.75
C ALA A 46 -10.32 7.76 5.41
N GLN A 47 -10.10 8.29 6.60
CA GLN A 47 -11.11 9.05 7.33
C GLN A 47 -11.48 10.34 6.58
N LEU A 48 -10.52 11.03 5.99
CA LEU A 48 -10.77 12.23 5.19
C LEU A 48 -11.62 11.91 3.96
N ILE A 49 -11.27 10.87 3.20
CA ILE A 49 -12.03 10.42 2.03
C ILE A 49 -13.48 10.13 2.41
N LEU A 50 -13.70 9.33 3.45
CA LEU A 50 -15.06 8.98 3.88
C LEU A 50 -15.82 10.20 4.36
N LYS A 51 -15.21 11.10 5.13
CA LYS A 51 -15.83 12.35 5.59
C LYS A 51 -16.24 13.26 4.42
N GLU A 52 -15.40 13.37 3.39
CA GLU A 52 -15.72 14.17 2.21
C GLU A 52 -16.84 13.54 1.38
N CYS A 53 -16.83 12.21 1.22
CA CYS A 53 -17.90 11.49 0.53
C CYS A 53 -19.23 11.64 1.28
N GLU A 54 -19.25 11.44 2.60
CA GLU A 54 -20.45 11.62 3.43
C GLU A 54 -20.97 13.07 3.36
N ALA A 55 -20.10 14.07 3.40
CA ALA A 55 -20.47 15.48 3.27
C ALA A 55 -21.10 15.83 1.91
N ARG A 56 -20.77 15.05 0.86
CA ARG A 56 -21.36 15.16 -0.48
C ARG A 56 -22.65 14.32 -0.63
N GLY A 57 -23.08 13.63 0.42
CA GLY A 57 -24.26 12.76 0.39
C GLY A 57 -24.05 11.43 -0.35
N CYS A 58 -22.80 10.97 -0.48
CA CYS A 58 -22.52 9.69 -1.13
C CYS A 58 -23.06 8.53 -0.30
N ASN A 59 -23.67 7.55 -0.96
CA ASN A 59 -23.89 6.24 -0.38
C ASN A 59 -22.54 5.49 -0.35
N LEU A 60 -22.13 4.98 0.80
CA LEU A 60 -20.82 4.33 0.95
C LEU A 60 -20.70 3.00 0.18
N TYR A 61 -21.80 2.36 -0.18
CA TYR A 61 -21.80 1.21 -1.11
C TYR A 61 -21.34 1.59 -2.52
N ASP A 62 -21.52 2.86 -2.89
CA ASP A 62 -21.17 3.43 -4.19
C ASP A 62 -19.83 4.20 -4.11
N LEU A 63 -19.05 4.03 -3.03
CA LEU A 63 -17.76 4.70 -2.86
C LEU A 63 -16.84 4.62 -4.10
N PRO A 64 -16.75 3.49 -4.83
CA PRO A 64 -15.95 3.39 -6.05
C PRO A 64 -16.31 4.38 -7.16
N ASP A 65 -17.53 4.91 -7.16
CA ASP A 65 -17.98 5.90 -8.14
C ASP A 65 -17.52 7.34 -7.78
N TYR A 66 -17.12 7.57 -6.54
CA TYR A 66 -16.74 8.87 -6.02
C TYR A 66 -15.26 8.98 -5.68
N ALA A 67 -14.59 7.87 -5.40
CA ALA A 67 -13.21 7.85 -4.97
C ALA A 67 -12.43 6.69 -5.59
N VAL A 68 -11.19 6.96 -5.95
CA VAL A 68 -10.19 5.96 -6.28
C VAL A 68 -8.96 6.18 -5.41
N ILE A 69 -8.41 5.10 -4.89
CA ILE A 69 -7.22 5.13 -4.04
C ILE A 69 -6.10 4.40 -4.78
N GLN A 70 -5.05 5.15 -5.14
CA GLN A 70 -3.86 4.58 -5.73
C GLN A 70 -2.85 4.28 -4.63
N ILE A 71 -2.60 2.99 -4.39
CA ILE A 71 -1.59 2.49 -3.46
C ILE A 71 -0.24 2.58 -4.17
N ASN A 72 0.59 3.54 -3.74
CA ASN A 72 1.87 3.84 -4.35
C ASN A 72 2.97 3.02 -3.65
N ASP A 73 3.33 1.87 -4.22
CA ASP A 73 4.10 0.81 -3.59
C ASP A 73 3.37 0.19 -2.37
N THR A 74 4.05 -0.60 -1.56
CA THR A 74 3.45 -1.33 -0.42
C THR A 74 3.35 -0.50 0.86
N HIS A 75 3.93 0.69 0.91
CA HIS A 75 3.94 1.52 2.11
C HIS A 75 2.54 1.90 2.62
N PRO A 76 1.56 2.24 1.74
CA PRO A 76 0.20 2.55 2.18
C PRO A 76 -0.77 1.37 2.14
N THR A 77 -0.33 0.13 2.01
CA THR A 77 -1.20 -1.07 1.92
C THR A 77 -2.22 -1.16 3.05
N MET A 78 -1.90 -0.69 4.26
CA MET A 78 -2.83 -0.71 5.39
C MET A 78 -4.12 0.10 5.12
N ILE A 79 -4.19 0.87 4.03
CA ILE A 79 -5.43 1.52 3.60
C ILE A 79 -6.55 0.51 3.35
N ILE A 80 -6.23 -0.68 2.84
CA ILE A 80 -7.22 -1.72 2.55
C ILE A 80 -7.89 -2.20 3.84
N PRO A 81 -7.19 -2.79 4.82
CA PRO A 81 -7.84 -3.23 6.05
C PRO A 81 -8.42 -2.06 6.88
N GLU A 82 -7.81 -0.88 6.86
CA GLU A 82 -8.34 0.27 7.58
C GLU A 82 -9.65 0.79 6.97
N LEU A 83 -9.73 0.90 5.66
CA LEU A 83 -10.96 1.34 4.99
C LEU A 83 -12.09 0.32 5.18
N ILE A 84 -11.78 -0.99 5.11
CA ILE A 84 -12.75 -2.05 5.45
C ILE A 84 -13.27 -1.86 6.88
N ARG A 85 -12.37 -1.69 7.85
CA ARG A 85 -12.75 -1.46 9.25
C ARG A 85 -13.65 -0.24 9.43
N LEU A 86 -13.31 0.86 8.76
CA LEU A 86 -14.06 2.11 8.83
C LEU A 86 -15.44 2.01 8.17
N LEU A 87 -15.58 1.25 7.09
CA LEU A 87 -16.86 0.98 6.42
C LEU A 87 -17.75 0.07 7.30
N ILE A 88 -17.18 -0.96 7.91
CA ILE A 88 -17.90 -1.81 8.87
C ILE A 88 -18.43 -0.97 10.05
N ALA A 89 -17.59 -0.08 10.60
CA ALA A 89 -18.01 0.83 11.67
C ALA A 89 -19.16 1.78 11.26
N ARG A 90 -19.38 1.96 9.96
CA ARG A 90 -20.47 2.74 9.36
C ARG A 90 -21.68 1.90 8.93
N GLY A 91 -21.66 0.60 9.24
CA GLY A 91 -22.81 -0.28 9.07
C GLY A 91 -22.79 -1.18 7.84
N LEU A 92 -21.72 -1.19 7.05
CA LEU A 92 -21.56 -2.18 5.98
C LEU A 92 -21.27 -3.57 6.57
N SER A 93 -21.74 -4.62 5.90
CA SER A 93 -21.27 -5.96 6.21
C SER A 93 -19.78 -6.12 5.86
N VAL A 94 -19.14 -7.12 6.44
CA VAL A 94 -17.73 -7.43 6.11
C VAL A 94 -17.54 -7.68 4.62
N ASP A 95 -18.46 -8.45 4.01
CA ASP A 95 -18.39 -8.80 2.59
C ASP A 95 -18.62 -7.58 1.69
N ASP A 96 -19.59 -6.74 2.01
CA ASP A 96 -19.85 -5.51 1.28
C ASP A 96 -18.66 -4.53 1.39
N ALA A 97 -18.09 -4.39 2.59
CA ALA A 97 -16.94 -3.53 2.81
C ALA A 97 -15.72 -4.00 1.99
N ILE A 98 -15.46 -5.31 1.94
CA ILE A 98 -14.39 -5.89 1.12
C ILE A 98 -14.65 -5.65 -0.38
N ASP A 99 -15.88 -5.84 -0.86
CA ASP A 99 -16.23 -5.58 -2.26
C ASP A 99 -16.04 -4.11 -2.63
N VAL A 100 -16.55 -3.20 -1.82
CA VAL A 100 -16.39 -1.75 -2.03
C VAL A 100 -14.92 -1.36 -2.08
N VAL A 101 -14.10 -1.81 -1.12
CA VAL A 101 -12.67 -1.49 -1.07
C VAL A 101 -11.92 -2.08 -2.27
N SER A 102 -12.28 -3.32 -2.65
CA SER A 102 -11.64 -3.99 -3.81
C SER A 102 -11.91 -3.27 -5.14
N ARG A 103 -13.00 -2.53 -5.25
CA ARG A 103 -13.32 -1.70 -6.42
C ARG A 103 -12.80 -0.26 -6.31
N THR A 104 -12.34 0.14 -5.12
CA THR A 104 -11.84 1.50 -4.84
C THR A 104 -10.31 1.58 -4.93
N CYS A 105 -9.59 0.51 -4.59
CA CYS A 105 -8.14 0.52 -4.48
C CYS A 105 -7.46 -0.08 -5.70
N ALA A 106 -6.37 0.55 -6.14
CA ALA A 106 -5.46 0.07 -7.17
C ALA A 106 -4.02 0.14 -6.68
N TYR A 107 -3.17 -0.77 -7.14
CA TYR A 107 -1.79 -0.92 -6.68
C TYR A 107 -0.78 -0.63 -7.79
N THR A 108 0.16 0.26 -7.52
CA THR A 108 1.34 0.49 -8.36
C THR A 108 2.57 -0.09 -7.69
N ASN A 109 3.20 -1.08 -8.33
CA ASN A 109 4.49 -1.62 -7.88
C ASN A 109 5.65 -0.82 -8.48
N HIS A 110 6.67 -0.52 -7.67
CA HIS A 110 7.88 0.21 -8.07
C HIS A 110 9.16 -0.63 -8.01
N THR A 111 9.09 -1.86 -7.50
CA THR A 111 10.26 -2.71 -7.32
C THR A 111 10.16 -4.05 -8.03
N ILE A 112 11.33 -4.58 -8.45
CA ILE A 112 11.46 -5.93 -8.99
C ILE A 112 12.24 -6.87 -8.06
N LEU A 113 12.61 -6.39 -6.87
CA LEU A 113 13.37 -7.17 -5.89
C LEU A 113 12.40 -7.74 -4.85
N ALA A 114 12.34 -9.07 -4.74
CA ALA A 114 11.49 -9.75 -3.76
C ALA A 114 11.76 -9.31 -2.31
N GLU A 115 13.03 -9.00 -2.00
CA GLU A 115 13.43 -8.52 -0.67
C GLU A 115 12.86 -7.11 -0.36
N ALA A 116 12.56 -6.32 -1.40
CA ALA A 116 12.02 -4.98 -1.25
C ALA A 116 10.48 -4.94 -1.17
N LEU A 117 9.80 -6.08 -1.41
CA LEU A 117 8.38 -6.23 -1.14
C LEU A 117 8.17 -6.31 0.38
N GLU A 118 7.51 -5.29 0.92
CA GLU A 118 7.39 -5.09 2.35
C GLU A 118 6.59 -6.21 3.03
N LYS A 119 7.14 -6.71 4.13
CA LYS A 119 6.57 -7.80 4.93
C LYS A 119 6.69 -7.44 6.40
N TRP A 120 5.65 -7.69 7.17
CA TRP A 120 5.64 -7.42 8.59
C TRP A 120 5.33 -8.66 9.42
N PRO A 121 6.13 -8.97 10.44
CA PRO A 121 5.74 -9.97 11.42
C PRO A 121 4.37 -9.64 12.02
N LEU A 122 3.47 -10.61 12.07
CA LEU A 122 2.10 -10.41 12.54
C LEU A 122 2.06 -9.81 13.96
N HIS A 123 3.02 -10.20 14.82
CA HIS A 123 3.08 -9.66 16.18
C HIS A 123 3.38 -8.16 16.24
N TYR A 124 4.08 -7.57 15.25
CA TYR A 124 4.22 -6.11 15.16
C TYR A 124 2.88 -5.43 14.89
N LEU A 125 2.08 -6.02 14.00
CA LEU A 125 0.75 -5.48 13.72
C LEU A 125 -0.19 -5.67 14.90
N GLN A 126 -0.08 -6.79 15.63
CA GLN A 126 -0.82 -7.02 16.88
C GLN A 126 -0.50 -6.01 17.96
N GLU A 127 0.76 -5.56 18.05
CA GLU A 127 1.21 -4.56 18.99
C GLU A 127 0.77 -3.13 18.60
N ILE A 128 0.92 -2.78 17.33
CA ILE A 128 0.82 -1.39 16.85
C ILE A 128 -0.58 -1.05 16.34
N VAL A 129 -1.18 -1.96 15.58
CA VAL A 129 -2.49 -1.79 14.92
C VAL A 129 -3.43 -2.98 15.18
N PRO A 130 -3.64 -3.36 16.45
CA PRO A 130 -4.41 -4.56 16.81
C PRO A 130 -5.81 -4.58 16.20
N GLN A 131 -6.40 -3.42 15.93
CA GLN A 131 -7.72 -3.28 15.31
C GLN A 131 -7.76 -3.71 13.84
N LEU A 132 -6.61 -3.78 13.15
CA LEU A 132 -6.53 -4.24 11.76
C LEU A 132 -6.32 -5.75 11.65
N VAL A 133 -5.76 -6.38 12.67
CA VAL A 133 -5.39 -7.80 12.64
C VAL A 133 -6.58 -8.71 12.33
N PRO A 134 -7.75 -8.58 12.98
CA PRO A 134 -8.91 -9.40 12.64
C PRO A 134 -9.38 -9.24 11.19
N ILE A 135 -9.22 -8.05 10.61
CA ILE A 135 -9.56 -7.82 9.19
C ILE A 135 -8.55 -8.53 8.30
N ILE A 136 -7.25 -8.40 8.58
CA ILE A 136 -6.18 -9.06 7.82
C ILE A 136 -6.35 -10.58 7.85
N GLU A 137 -6.69 -11.16 9.01
CA GLU A 137 -6.99 -12.59 9.17
C GLU A 137 -8.21 -13.01 8.32
N ILE A 138 -9.27 -12.22 8.29
CA ILE A 138 -10.44 -12.47 7.42
C ILE A 138 -10.03 -12.45 5.94
N LEU A 139 -9.19 -11.49 5.56
CA LEU A 139 -8.70 -11.39 4.18
C LEU A 139 -7.87 -12.62 3.80
N ASP A 140 -6.95 -13.06 4.68
CA ASP A 140 -6.16 -14.29 4.47
C ASP A 140 -7.05 -15.54 4.40
N ASP A 141 -7.99 -15.71 5.31
CA ASP A 141 -8.96 -16.82 5.31
C ASP A 141 -9.74 -16.91 3.99
N LYS A 142 -10.18 -15.77 3.44
CA LYS A 142 -10.89 -15.75 2.15
C LYS A 142 -9.98 -16.18 0.99
N VAL A 143 -8.72 -15.74 1.00
CA VAL A 143 -7.71 -16.16 0.02
C VAL A 143 -7.47 -17.67 0.11
N ARG A 144 -7.23 -18.21 1.31
CA ARG A 144 -6.96 -19.64 1.54
C ARG A 144 -8.14 -20.54 1.17
N ARG A 145 -9.37 -20.08 1.35
CA ARG A 145 -10.57 -20.83 0.91
C ARG A 145 -10.70 -20.89 -0.60
N LYS A 146 -10.18 -19.89 -1.30
CA LYS A 146 -10.27 -19.80 -2.77
C LYS A 146 -9.07 -20.46 -3.47
N TYR A 147 -7.88 -20.37 -2.87
CA TYR A 147 -6.62 -20.81 -3.45
C TYR A 147 -5.85 -21.68 -2.45
N ALA A 148 -5.45 -22.87 -2.91
CA ALA A 148 -4.62 -23.78 -2.11
C ALA A 148 -3.12 -23.44 -2.15
N ASP A 149 -2.71 -22.48 -2.98
CA ASP A 149 -1.33 -22.10 -3.18
C ASP A 149 -0.86 -21.18 -2.04
N GLU A 150 0.05 -21.69 -1.21
CA GLU A 150 0.63 -20.95 -0.10
C GLU A 150 1.45 -19.72 -0.55
N SER A 151 1.98 -19.73 -1.77
CA SER A 151 2.79 -18.63 -2.29
C SER A 151 1.99 -17.33 -2.50
N VAL A 152 0.67 -17.39 -2.50
CA VAL A 152 -0.21 -16.23 -2.64
C VAL A 152 -0.97 -15.89 -1.36
N ALA A 153 -0.70 -16.59 -0.25
CA ALA A 153 -1.31 -16.31 1.05
C ALA A 153 -0.95 -14.91 1.55
N VAL A 154 -1.87 -14.25 2.25
CA VAL A 154 -1.62 -12.95 2.87
C VAL A 154 -0.73 -13.09 4.09
N ILE A 155 -0.99 -14.09 4.94
CA ILE A 155 -0.17 -14.44 6.09
C ILE A 155 0.53 -15.76 5.78
N ASP A 156 1.84 -15.79 5.82
CA ASP A 156 2.59 -17.03 5.56
C ASP A 156 2.69 -17.93 6.81
N ARG A 157 3.32 -19.12 6.63
CA ARG A 157 3.49 -20.12 7.70
C ARG A 157 4.39 -19.68 8.86
N ASN A 158 5.09 -18.56 8.71
CA ASN A 158 5.97 -17.97 9.73
C ASN A 158 5.30 -16.78 10.42
N ASP A 159 3.99 -16.63 10.29
CA ASP A 159 3.22 -15.49 10.80
C ASP A 159 3.77 -14.14 10.28
N VAL A 160 4.12 -14.08 9.00
CA VAL A 160 4.54 -12.85 8.32
C VAL A 160 3.46 -12.41 7.34
N VAL A 161 3.05 -11.15 7.45
CA VAL A 161 2.05 -10.53 6.58
C VAL A 161 2.74 -9.94 5.36
N HIS A 162 2.34 -10.36 4.18
CA HIS A 162 2.84 -9.89 2.89
C HIS A 162 1.98 -8.75 2.37
N MET A 163 2.48 -7.53 2.40
CA MET A 163 1.71 -6.34 2.08
C MET A 163 1.26 -6.33 0.61
N ALA A 164 2.14 -6.63 -0.34
CA ALA A 164 1.79 -6.70 -1.76
C ALA A 164 0.68 -7.74 -2.05
N HIS A 165 0.62 -8.82 -1.29
CA HIS A 165 -0.42 -9.83 -1.47
C HIS A 165 -1.82 -9.29 -1.14
N ILE A 166 -1.92 -8.44 -0.11
CA ILE A 166 -3.17 -7.72 0.21
C ILE A 166 -3.57 -6.83 -0.97
N ASP A 167 -2.62 -6.02 -1.49
CA ASP A 167 -2.88 -5.09 -2.58
C ASP A 167 -3.37 -5.78 -3.86
N ILE A 168 -2.75 -6.93 -4.20
CA ILE A 168 -3.09 -7.66 -5.42
C ILE A 168 -4.44 -8.38 -5.30
N HIS A 169 -4.69 -9.05 -4.17
CA HIS A 169 -5.96 -9.74 -3.97
C HIS A 169 -7.14 -8.77 -3.91
N TYR A 170 -6.98 -7.65 -3.21
CA TYR A 170 -8.04 -6.73 -2.85
C TYR A 170 -7.96 -5.35 -3.54
N GLY A 171 -7.17 -5.21 -4.59
CA GLY A 171 -7.20 -4.11 -5.53
C GLY A 171 -7.78 -4.52 -6.88
N PHE A 172 -8.35 -3.58 -7.63
CA PHE A 172 -8.90 -3.86 -8.97
C PHE A 172 -7.85 -3.82 -10.08
N SER A 173 -6.68 -3.21 -9.85
CA SER A 173 -5.63 -3.04 -10.84
C SER A 173 -4.25 -3.11 -10.20
N VAL A 174 -3.31 -3.74 -10.90
CA VAL A 174 -1.89 -3.85 -10.53
C VAL A 174 -1.08 -3.36 -11.72
N ASN A 175 -0.29 -2.31 -11.55
CA ASN A 175 0.58 -1.85 -12.63
C ASN A 175 2.05 -1.79 -12.24
N GLY A 176 2.89 -2.11 -13.21
CA GLY A 176 4.29 -1.72 -13.22
C GLY A 176 4.47 -0.31 -13.81
N VAL A 177 5.70 0.23 -13.75
CA VAL A 177 5.99 1.62 -14.10
C VAL A 177 6.85 1.79 -15.36
N ALA A 178 7.11 0.70 -16.07
CA ALA A 178 7.72 0.63 -17.39
C ALA A 178 7.35 -0.71 -18.05
N ALA A 179 7.37 -0.81 -19.38
CA ALA A 179 7.02 -2.02 -20.10
C ALA A 179 7.86 -3.23 -19.62
N LEU A 180 9.18 -3.09 -19.61
CA LEU A 180 10.08 -4.14 -19.14
C LEU A 180 9.84 -4.51 -17.67
N HIS A 181 9.64 -3.52 -16.80
CA HIS A 181 9.31 -3.74 -15.39
C HIS A 181 8.02 -4.58 -15.24
N THR A 182 7.00 -4.22 -16.01
CA THR A 182 5.71 -4.93 -15.95
C THR A 182 5.81 -6.37 -16.43
N GLU A 183 6.60 -6.64 -17.47
CA GLU A 183 6.84 -8.02 -17.95
C GLU A 183 7.65 -8.84 -16.91
N ILE A 184 8.66 -8.24 -16.27
CA ILE A 184 9.39 -8.91 -15.17
C ILE A 184 8.44 -9.27 -14.02
N LEU A 185 7.53 -8.37 -13.64
CA LEU A 185 6.54 -8.67 -12.60
C LEU A 185 5.66 -9.87 -12.98
N LYS A 186 5.18 -9.92 -14.21
CA LYS A 186 4.32 -11.01 -14.70
C LYS A 186 5.04 -12.35 -14.82
N GLU A 187 6.30 -12.33 -15.26
CA GLU A 187 7.06 -13.53 -15.57
C GLU A 187 7.83 -14.10 -14.37
N THR A 188 8.16 -13.26 -13.38
CA THR A 188 9.00 -13.65 -12.23
C THR A 188 8.34 -13.31 -10.89
N GLU A 189 8.44 -12.09 -10.42
CA GLU A 189 8.16 -11.72 -9.02
C GLU A 189 6.70 -11.95 -8.60
N LEU A 190 5.75 -11.65 -9.49
CA LEU A 190 4.33 -11.78 -9.22
C LEU A 190 3.66 -12.79 -10.17
N HIS A 191 4.45 -13.73 -10.70
CA HIS A 191 3.97 -14.71 -11.68
C HIS A 191 2.74 -15.48 -11.20
N ASN A 192 2.77 -15.97 -9.95
CA ASN A 192 1.64 -16.72 -9.38
C ASN A 192 0.37 -15.87 -9.31
N PHE A 193 0.50 -14.58 -9.00
CA PHE A 193 -0.62 -13.64 -9.03
C PHE A 193 -1.09 -13.34 -10.44
N TYR A 194 -0.17 -13.22 -11.40
CA TYR A 194 -0.53 -13.01 -12.80
C TYR A 194 -1.32 -14.18 -13.36
N GLN A 195 -1.00 -15.43 -12.94
CA GLN A 195 -1.80 -16.60 -13.31
C GLN A 195 -3.23 -16.56 -12.72
N LEU A 196 -3.40 -15.98 -11.52
CA LEU A 196 -4.71 -15.88 -10.87
C LEU A 196 -5.56 -14.70 -11.41
N TYR A 197 -4.93 -13.59 -11.77
CA TYR A 197 -5.58 -12.32 -12.10
C TYR A 197 -4.93 -11.63 -13.30
N PRO A 198 -4.83 -12.30 -14.48
CA PRO A 198 -4.14 -11.70 -15.62
C PRO A 198 -4.75 -10.36 -16.05
N GLU A 199 -6.05 -10.18 -15.84
CA GLU A 199 -6.80 -8.97 -16.19
C GLU A 199 -6.45 -7.75 -15.31
N LYS A 200 -5.91 -7.95 -14.10
CA LYS A 200 -5.51 -6.85 -13.23
C LYS A 200 -4.19 -6.21 -13.66
N PHE A 201 -3.30 -6.98 -14.31
CA PHE A 201 -1.94 -6.54 -14.62
C PHE A 201 -1.87 -5.67 -15.86
N ASN A 202 -1.32 -4.48 -15.69
CA ASN A 202 -1.15 -3.54 -16.80
C ASN A 202 0.11 -2.68 -16.60
N ASN A 203 0.51 -1.95 -17.63
CA ASN A 203 1.66 -1.05 -17.58
C ASN A 203 1.23 0.41 -17.60
N LYS A 204 1.85 1.22 -16.72
CA LYS A 204 1.76 2.67 -16.70
C LYS A 204 3.18 3.24 -16.66
N THR A 205 3.78 3.45 -17.81
CA THR A 205 5.14 3.99 -17.90
C THR A 205 5.22 5.35 -17.23
N ASN A 206 6.22 5.52 -16.37
CA ASN A 206 6.50 6.82 -15.74
C ASN A 206 6.64 7.92 -16.79
N GLY A 207 6.06 9.07 -16.51
CA GLY A 207 6.22 10.27 -17.30
C GLY A 207 7.53 10.99 -17.01
N ILE A 208 7.86 11.95 -17.88
CA ILE A 208 8.96 12.90 -17.68
C ILE A 208 8.43 14.32 -17.68
N THR A 209 8.98 15.14 -16.82
CA THR A 209 8.68 16.57 -16.72
C THR A 209 9.84 17.36 -17.31
N PHE A 210 9.66 17.96 -18.50
CA PHE A 210 10.72 18.69 -19.19
C PHE A 210 11.26 19.87 -18.39
N ARG A 211 10.42 20.59 -17.64
CA ARG A 211 10.87 21.70 -16.76
C ARG A 211 11.88 21.19 -15.74
N ARG A 212 11.68 20.04 -15.12
CA ARG A 212 12.63 19.46 -14.17
C ARG A 212 13.82 18.84 -14.87
N TRP A 213 13.59 17.93 -15.79
CA TRP A 213 14.63 17.06 -16.33
C TRP A 213 15.47 17.68 -17.44
N LEU A 214 14.98 18.74 -18.10
CA LEU A 214 15.72 19.51 -19.08
C LEU A 214 16.09 20.89 -18.56
N LEU A 215 15.11 21.77 -18.35
CA LEU A 215 15.39 23.17 -18.03
C LEU A 215 16.13 23.36 -16.70
N HIS A 216 15.81 22.59 -15.69
CA HIS A 216 16.45 22.69 -14.37
C HIS A 216 17.73 21.85 -14.26
N CYS A 217 17.69 20.58 -14.70
CA CYS A 217 18.82 19.67 -14.52
C CYS A 217 19.90 19.79 -15.60
N ASN A 218 19.59 20.36 -16.78
CA ASN A 218 20.56 20.51 -17.87
C ASN A 218 20.41 21.87 -18.57
N PRO A 219 20.76 22.98 -17.90
CA PRO A 219 20.62 24.32 -18.46
C PRO A 219 21.44 24.52 -19.72
N MET A 220 22.63 23.93 -19.83
CA MET A 220 23.46 24.04 -21.04
C MET A 220 22.76 23.47 -22.29
N LEU A 221 22.08 22.34 -22.16
CA LEU A 221 21.31 21.77 -23.27
C LEU A 221 20.05 22.61 -23.54
N ALA A 222 19.39 23.08 -22.46
CA ALA A 222 18.22 23.94 -22.58
C ALA A 222 18.52 25.19 -23.40
N ASP A 223 19.64 25.89 -23.10
CA ASP A 223 20.09 27.10 -23.81
C ASP A 223 20.42 26.87 -25.30
N GLN A 224 20.73 25.63 -25.68
CA GLN A 224 20.96 25.29 -27.10
C GLN A 224 19.66 24.98 -27.87
N ILE A 225 18.58 24.65 -27.19
CA ILE A 225 17.33 24.22 -27.81
C ILE A 225 16.32 25.39 -27.84
N THR A 226 16.41 26.30 -26.89
CA THR A 226 15.50 27.45 -26.76
C THR A 226 16.14 28.73 -27.30
#